data_214b08eee392059ba670b8ce4141fa34
#
_entry.id   214b08eee392059ba670b8ce4141fa34
#
_cell.length_a   1.000
_cell.length_b   1.000
_cell.length_c   1.000
_cell.angle_alpha   90.00
_cell.angle_beta   90.00
_cell.angle_gamma   90.00
#
_symmetry.space_group_name_H-M   'P 1'
#
loop_
_entity.id
_entity.type
_entity.pdbx_description
1 polymer ?
#
loop_
_entity_poly.entity_id
_entity_poly.type
_entity_poly.pdbx_seq_one_letter_code
_entity_poly.pdbx_strand_id
1 'polypeptide(L)'
;GRDCGDILVFVHGYNNDPPVVLKRHRRLKRNLAAAGFEGAVVSFDWPSNNIALNYLEDRSDARITSIKLVDDCIRLFTLTQLRGCAFNVHLLAHSTGAYVIREGFDDADDRRNIAATNWTASQVVFIGADISSKSLSVEDSKSSSLYRHSVRLTNYQNPYDSVLKLSNIKRVGVAPRAGRIGLPGQLPHKAVNVNCGPYFQSLPPDSDATGAWDHSWFFNDPLFARDLTHTLQGDIDRNYIPTRKRAKDGALLLDRKCETG
;
A
#
# COMPACT_ATOMS: atom_id res chain seq x y z
N GLY A 1 -16.59 -6.27 -22.57
CA GLY A 1 -15.54 -5.56 -21.88
C GLY A 1 -16.13 -4.42 -21.06
N ARG A 2 -15.61 -4.11 -19.89
CA ARG A 2 -16.02 -2.91 -19.14
C ARG A 2 -15.48 -1.71 -19.90
N ASP A 3 -16.34 -0.75 -20.27
CA ASP A 3 -15.93 0.48 -20.94
C ASP A 3 -15.15 1.44 -20.01
N CYS A 4 -14.98 1.08 -18.73
CA CYS A 4 -14.31 1.86 -17.69
C CYS A 4 -13.36 0.97 -16.90
N GLY A 5 -12.10 1.36 -16.85
CA GLY A 5 -11.08 0.70 -16.04
C GLY A 5 -10.97 1.29 -14.63
N ASP A 6 -10.47 0.52 -13.69
CA ASP A 6 -10.23 0.95 -12.31
C ASP A 6 -9.08 1.97 -12.22
N ILE A 7 -8.99 2.70 -11.11
CA ILE A 7 -7.93 3.67 -10.84
C ILE A 7 -7.09 3.19 -9.66
N LEU A 8 -5.80 3.03 -9.87
CA LEU A 8 -4.82 2.77 -8.81
C LEU A 8 -4.03 4.05 -8.50
N VAL A 9 -4.21 4.59 -7.32
CA VAL A 9 -3.44 5.72 -6.81
C VAL A 9 -2.23 5.20 -6.02
N PHE A 10 -1.04 5.46 -6.54
CA PHE A 10 0.22 5.13 -5.88
C PHE A 10 0.69 6.29 -5.00
N VAL A 11 0.82 6.05 -3.69
CA VAL A 11 1.33 6.98 -2.69
C VAL A 11 2.75 6.58 -2.32
N HIS A 12 3.75 7.35 -2.76
CA HIS A 12 5.15 7.03 -2.55
C HIS A 12 5.60 7.29 -1.11
N GLY A 13 6.79 6.78 -0.77
CA GLY A 13 7.41 6.95 0.54
C GLY A 13 8.23 8.24 0.66
N TYR A 14 8.87 8.37 1.81
CA TYR A 14 9.81 9.43 2.15
C TYR A 14 11.08 9.40 1.30
N ASN A 15 11.76 10.54 1.19
CA ASN A 15 13.07 10.69 0.52
C ASN A 15 13.08 10.15 -0.92
N ASN A 16 12.04 10.46 -1.67
CA ASN A 16 11.98 10.13 -3.08
C ASN A 16 11.95 11.42 -3.91
N ASP A 17 13.00 11.63 -4.69
CA ASP A 17 13.01 12.68 -5.69
C ASP A 17 12.07 12.33 -6.87
N PRO A 18 11.61 13.34 -7.65
CA PRO A 18 10.71 13.10 -8.77
C PRO A 18 11.20 12.04 -9.79
N PRO A 19 12.50 11.95 -10.17
CA PRO A 19 12.99 10.87 -11.03
C PRO A 19 12.75 9.46 -10.46
N VAL A 20 12.95 9.25 -9.15
CA VAL A 20 12.70 7.97 -8.51
C VAL A 20 11.21 7.63 -8.50
N VAL A 21 10.35 8.59 -8.16
CA VAL A 21 8.90 8.42 -8.18
C VAL A 21 8.43 8.04 -9.59
N LEU A 22 8.89 8.75 -10.62
CA LEU A 22 8.56 8.46 -12.01
C LEU A 22 9.08 7.09 -12.48
N LYS A 23 10.27 6.68 -12.05
CA LYS A 23 10.83 5.36 -12.39
C LYS A 23 9.98 4.25 -11.76
N ARG A 24 9.57 4.39 -10.49
CA ARG A 24 8.66 3.46 -9.80
C ARG A 24 7.29 3.41 -10.46
N HIS A 25 6.72 4.57 -10.79
CA HIS A 25 5.45 4.67 -11.49
C HIS A 25 5.48 3.91 -12.83
N ARG A 26 6.49 4.15 -13.67
CA ARG A 26 6.62 3.48 -14.98
C ARG A 26 6.77 1.98 -14.85
N ARG A 27 7.51 1.50 -13.84
CA ARG A 27 7.70 0.07 -13.56
C ARG A 27 6.40 -0.56 -13.10
N LEU A 28 5.75 0.06 -12.13
CA LEU A 28 4.47 -0.40 -11.60
C LEU A 28 3.43 -0.50 -12.73
N LYS A 29 3.25 0.57 -13.51
CA LYS A 29 2.32 0.59 -14.65
C LYS A 29 2.62 -0.52 -15.67
N ARG A 30 3.89 -0.67 -16.07
CA ARG A 30 4.31 -1.70 -17.04
C ARG A 30 4.05 -3.11 -16.50
N ASN A 31 4.42 -3.39 -15.26
CA ASN A 31 4.33 -4.72 -14.68
C ASN A 31 2.89 -5.11 -14.39
N LEU A 32 2.05 -4.18 -13.95
CA LEU A 32 0.62 -4.39 -13.76
C LEU A 32 -0.08 -4.66 -15.11
N ALA A 33 0.22 -3.87 -16.14
CA ALA A 33 -0.32 -4.11 -17.49
C ALA A 33 0.09 -5.48 -18.03
N ALA A 34 1.35 -5.89 -17.83
CA ALA A 34 1.83 -7.22 -18.19
C ALA A 34 1.14 -8.35 -17.39
N ALA A 35 0.65 -8.05 -16.18
CA ALA A 35 -0.11 -8.97 -15.34
C ALA A 35 -1.63 -8.92 -15.60
N GLY A 36 -2.11 -8.13 -16.57
CA GLY A 36 -3.52 -8.05 -16.96
C GLY A 36 -4.36 -7.03 -16.18
N PHE A 37 -3.75 -6.08 -15.49
CA PHE A 37 -4.49 -4.96 -14.90
C PHE A 37 -4.84 -3.93 -15.98
N GLU A 38 -6.12 -3.70 -16.21
CA GLU A 38 -6.65 -2.79 -17.24
C GLU A 38 -6.96 -1.38 -16.71
N GLY A 39 -6.62 -1.10 -15.46
CA GLY A 39 -6.87 0.19 -14.81
C GLY A 39 -5.80 1.25 -15.09
N ALA A 40 -6.14 2.50 -14.78
CA ALA A 40 -5.19 3.60 -14.79
C ALA A 40 -4.32 3.59 -13.53
N VAL A 41 -3.02 3.84 -13.69
CA VAL A 41 -2.10 4.06 -12.56
C VAL A 41 -1.80 5.55 -12.46
N VAL A 42 -2.07 6.14 -11.30
CA VAL A 42 -1.83 7.56 -10.99
C VAL A 42 -0.87 7.62 -9.79
N SER A 43 0.16 8.44 -9.84
CA SER A 43 0.99 8.70 -8.66
C SER A 43 0.50 9.97 -7.96
N PHE A 44 0.25 9.84 -6.68
CA PHE A 44 0.03 10.98 -5.79
C PHE A 44 1.39 11.45 -5.30
N ASP A 45 1.86 12.55 -5.87
CA ASP A 45 3.13 13.17 -5.50
C ASP A 45 2.92 14.12 -4.32
N TRP A 46 3.75 13.95 -3.29
CA TRP A 46 3.72 14.78 -2.11
C TRP A 46 5.13 15.24 -1.73
N PRO A 47 5.30 16.45 -1.19
CA PRO A 47 6.61 16.97 -0.85
C PRO A 47 7.23 16.11 0.27
N SER A 48 8.14 15.22 -0.11
CA SER A 48 8.94 14.42 0.80
C SER A 48 10.37 14.94 0.78
N ASN A 49 10.82 15.55 1.89
CA ASN A 49 12.12 16.23 1.94
C ASN A 49 13.29 15.24 1.94
N ASN A 50 14.41 15.63 1.33
CA ASN A 50 15.62 14.81 1.14
C ASN A 50 16.55 14.76 2.36
N ILE A 51 16.21 15.35 3.51
CA ILE A 51 17.10 15.45 4.66
C ILE A 51 16.60 14.55 5.79
N ALA A 52 17.33 13.49 6.07
CA ALA A 52 17.02 12.49 7.09
C ALA A 52 16.85 13.05 8.54
N LEU A 53 17.22 14.29 8.79
CA LEU A 53 17.06 14.98 10.07
C LEU A 53 15.64 15.57 10.28
N ASN A 54 14.88 15.83 9.21
CA ASN A 54 13.59 16.53 9.27
C ASN A 54 12.39 15.58 9.30
N TYR A 55 12.58 14.31 9.62
CA TYR A 55 11.49 13.31 9.67
C TYR A 55 10.27 13.73 10.54
N LEU A 56 10.46 14.59 11.54
CA LEU A 56 9.34 15.13 12.35
C LEU A 56 8.58 16.24 11.62
N GLU A 57 9.27 17.07 10.85
CA GLU A 57 8.65 18.07 9.96
C GLU A 57 7.88 17.38 8.84
N ASP A 58 8.44 16.33 8.24
CA ASP A 58 7.77 15.53 7.21
C ASP A 58 6.49 14.86 7.69
N ARG A 59 6.35 14.56 8.98
CA ARG A 59 5.07 14.07 9.53
C ARG A 59 4.00 15.15 9.54
N SER A 60 4.36 16.41 9.76
CA SER A 60 3.43 17.53 9.64
C SER A 60 3.03 17.78 8.19
N ASP A 61 3.99 17.72 7.27
CA ASP A 61 3.75 17.85 5.83
C ASP A 61 2.95 16.67 5.28
N ALA A 62 3.28 15.44 5.72
CA ALA A 62 2.51 14.26 5.40
C ALA A 62 1.06 14.38 5.90
N ARG A 63 0.83 14.99 7.07
CA ARG A 63 -0.52 15.21 7.59
C ARG A 63 -1.30 16.26 6.80
N ILE A 64 -0.69 17.37 6.43
CA ILE A 64 -1.33 18.39 5.60
C ILE A 64 -1.67 17.81 4.22
N THR A 65 -0.74 17.04 3.66
CA THR A 65 -0.88 16.44 2.34
C THR A 65 -1.88 15.28 2.34
N SER A 66 -2.01 14.57 3.45
CA SER A 66 -2.92 13.42 3.57
C SER A 66 -4.38 13.82 3.37
N ILE A 67 -4.76 15.04 3.79
CA ILE A 67 -6.10 15.57 3.55
C ILE A 67 -6.36 15.76 2.05
N LYS A 68 -5.36 16.25 1.31
CA LYS A 68 -5.48 16.43 -0.14
C LYS A 68 -5.63 15.09 -0.86
N LEU A 69 -4.99 14.04 -0.36
CA LEU A 69 -5.18 12.69 -0.91
C LEU A 69 -6.66 12.27 -0.84
N VAL A 70 -7.34 12.56 0.26
CA VAL A 70 -8.75 12.19 0.40
C VAL A 70 -9.66 13.16 -0.37
N ASP A 71 -9.52 14.46 -0.17
CA ASP A 71 -10.43 15.47 -0.72
C ASP A 71 -10.23 15.66 -2.23
N ASP A 72 -9.01 15.88 -2.67
CA ASP A 72 -8.68 16.24 -4.06
C ASP A 72 -8.49 14.99 -4.96
N CYS A 73 -8.27 13.81 -4.38
CA CYS A 73 -8.00 12.60 -5.14
C CYS A 73 -9.10 11.55 -4.96
N ILE A 74 -9.21 10.92 -3.80
CA ILE A 74 -10.12 9.77 -3.62
C ILE A 74 -11.58 10.21 -3.76
N ARG A 75 -11.97 11.27 -3.05
CA ARG A 75 -13.35 11.78 -3.09
C ARG A 75 -13.71 12.30 -4.48
N LEU A 76 -12.79 13.02 -5.15
CA LEU A 76 -13.01 13.49 -6.50
C LEU A 76 -13.29 12.32 -7.46
N PHE A 77 -12.47 11.29 -7.44
CA PHE A 77 -12.69 10.11 -8.29
C PHE A 77 -14.02 9.42 -7.96
N THR A 78 -14.36 9.29 -6.68
CA THR A 78 -15.64 8.68 -6.27
C THR A 78 -16.84 9.50 -6.72
N LEU A 79 -16.78 10.84 -6.65
CA LEU A 79 -17.85 11.73 -7.08
C LEU A 79 -17.98 11.83 -8.61
N THR A 80 -16.90 11.57 -9.35
CA THR A 80 -16.90 11.61 -10.81
C THR A 80 -17.37 10.31 -11.46
N GLN A 81 -17.72 9.30 -10.68
CA GLN A 81 -18.36 8.10 -11.21
C GLN A 81 -19.65 8.46 -11.93
N LEU A 82 -19.63 8.36 -13.25
CA LEU A 82 -20.79 8.66 -14.09
C LEU A 82 -21.81 7.52 -14.04
N ARG A 83 -23.08 7.84 -14.27
CA ARG A 83 -24.12 6.80 -14.43
C ARG A 83 -23.73 5.88 -15.60
N GLY A 84 -23.60 4.58 -15.31
CA GLY A 84 -23.16 3.56 -16.27
C GLY A 84 -21.66 3.35 -16.39
N CYS A 85 -20.83 4.16 -15.71
CA CYS A 85 -19.38 3.98 -15.61
C CYS A 85 -18.99 3.82 -14.15
N ALA A 86 -19.09 2.60 -13.62
CA ALA A 86 -18.60 2.29 -12.28
C ALA A 86 -17.14 1.82 -12.38
N PHE A 87 -16.24 2.53 -11.72
CA PHE A 87 -14.84 2.14 -11.56
C PHE A 87 -14.47 2.08 -10.07
N ASN A 88 -13.50 1.27 -9.73
CA ASN A 88 -12.99 1.20 -8.37
C ASN A 88 -11.79 2.14 -8.21
N VAL A 89 -11.67 2.72 -7.02
CA VAL A 89 -10.49 3.49 -6.62
C VAL A 89 -9.69 2.64 -5.65
N HIS A 90 -8.45 2.33 -6.02
CA HIS A 90 -7.52 1.57 -5.21
C HIS A 90 -6.37 2.45 -4.76
N LEU A 91 -5.81 2.16 -3.59
CA LEU A 91 -4.62 2.84 -3.06
C LEU A 91 -3.50 1.83 -2.88
N LEU A 92 -2.32 2.16 -3.37
CA LEU A 92 -1.08 1.45 -3.10
C LEU A 92 -0.09 2.38 -2.41
N ALA A 93 0.27 2.07 -1.17
CA ALA A 93 1.25 2.84 -0.42
C ALA A 93 2.57 2.10 -0.29
N HIS A 94 3.65 2.82 -0.52
CA HIS A 94 5.01 2.35 -0.24
C HIS A 94 5.60 3.12 0.95
N SER A 95 6.22 2.40 1.88
CA SER A 95 6.97 3.01 2.99
C SER A 95 6.12 3.98 3.82
N THR A 96 6.54 5.22 3.97
CA THR A 96 5.81 6.29 4.69
C THR A 96 4.48 6.66 4.04
N GLY A 97 4.26 6.32 2.76
CA GLY A 97 2.96 6.48 2.10
C GLY A 97 1.81 5.78 2.85
N ALA A 98 2.10 4.69 3.58
CA ALA A 98 1.11 4.03 4.43
C ALA A 98 0.65 4.92 5.60
N TYR A 99 1.56 5.71 6.16
CA TYR A 99 1.25 6.71 7.17
C TYR A 99 0.39 7.84 6.58
N VAL A 100 0.74 8.33 5.37
CA VAL A 100 -0.05 9.36 4.66
C VAL A 100 -1.49 8.90 4.45
N ILE A 101 -1.71 7.67 4.00
CA ILE A 101 -3.07 7.12 3.82
C ILE A 101 -3.82 7.06 5.15
N ARG A 102 -3.21 6.51 6.21
CA ARG A 102 -3.90 6.39 7.50
C ARG A 102 -4.28 7.75 8.09
N GLU A 103 -3.35 8.69 8.12
CA GLU A 103 -3.62 10.04 8.64
C GLU A 103 -4.68 10.77 7.79
N GLY A 104 -4.61 10.58 6.44
CA GLY A 104 -5.61 11.17 5.55
C GLY A 104 -7.02 10.68 5.81
N PHE A 105 -7.17 9.39 6.10
CA PHE A 105 -8.47 8.81 6.41
C PHE A 105 -8.98 9.28 7.77
N ASP A 106 -8.11 9.35 8.78
CA ASP A 106 -8.43 9.87 10.12
C ASP A 106 -8.85 11.35 10.04
N ASP A 107 -8.02 12.19 9.43
CA ASP A 107 -8.32 13.63 9.28
C ASP A 107 -9.58 13.91 8.43
N ALA A 108 -9.90 13.04 7.48
CA ALA A 108 -11.08 13.18 6.63
C ALA A 108 -12.39 12.98 7.42
N ASP A 109 -12.40 12.07 8.37
CA ASP A 109 -13.56 11.82 9.23
C ASP A 109 -13.82 12.98 10.21
N ASP A 110 -12.78 13.73 10.59
CA ASP A 110 -12.91 14.91 11.44
C ASP A 110 -13.44 16.14 10.68
N ARG A 111 -13.55 16.05 9.34
CA ARG A 111 -14.00 17.17 8.49
C ARG A 111 -15.45 16.97 8.04
N ARG A 112 -16.37 17.80 8.53
CA ARG A 112 -17.81 17.71 8.24
C ARG A 112 -18.15 17.63 6.74
N ASN A 113 -17.45 18.41 5.90
CA ASN A 113 -17.68 18.44 4.45
C ASN A 113 -17.24 17.16 3.74
N ILE A 114 -16.27 16.44 4.29
CA ILE A 114 -15.77 15.16 3.76
C ILE A 114 -16.55 14.00 4.40
N ALA A 115 -16.68 14.01 5.72
CA ALA A 115 -17.41 12.98 6.47
C ALA A 115 -18.89 12.86 6.07
N ALA A 116 -19.50 13.96 5.59
CA ALA A 116 -20.88 13.95 5.07
C ALA A 116 -21.01 13.33 3.67
N THR A 117 -19.92 12.98 3.01
CA THR A 117 -19.91 12.38 1.67
C THR A 117 -19.56 10.90 1.74
N ASN A 118 -20.18 10.09 0.87
CA ASN A 118 -19.80 8.69 0.72
C ASN A 118 -18.55 8.61 -0.14
N TRP A 119 -17.46 8.10 0.43
CA TRP A 119 -16.24 7.79 -0.29
C TRP A 119 -15.64 6.50 0.28
N THR A 120 -15.10 5.66 -0.58
CA THR A 120 -14.52 4.38 -0.16
C THR A 120 -13.45 3.95 -1.16
N ALA A 121 -12.29 3.55 -0.66
CA ALA A 121 -11.29 2.86 -1.45
C ALA A 121 -11.63 1.37 -1.54
N SER A 122 -11.67 0.81 -2.75
CA SER A 122 -11.97 -0.61 -2.94
C SER A 122 -10.88 -1.51 -2.36
N GLN A 123 -9.62 -1.21 -2.68
CA GLN A 123 -8.46 -1.90 -2.11
C GLN A 123 -7.48 -0.89 -1.55
N VAL A 124 -7.02 -1.11 -0.32
CA VAL A 124 -5.87 -0.42 0.25
C VAL A 124 -4.74 -1.44 0.38
N VAL A 125 -3.62 -1.16 -0.24
CA VAL A 125 -2.47 -2.06 -0.29
C VAL A 125 -1.24 -1.37 0.29
N PHE A 126 -0.57 -2.03 1.21
CA PHE A 126 0.67 -1.57 1.82
C PHE A 126 1.85 -2.46 1.42
N ILE A 127 2.94 -1.85 0.95
CA ILE A 127 4.22 -2.50 0.64
C ILE A 127 5.35 -1.79 1.39
N GLY A 128 6.19 -2.55 2.11
CA GLY A 128 7.27 -1.98 2.92
C GLY A 128 6.79 -0.87 3.86
N ALA A 129 5.61 -1.01 4.47
CA ALA A 129 4.91 0.06 5.19
C ALA A 129 5.66 0.55 6.42
N ASP A 130 6.09 1.83 6.43
CA ASP A 130 6.75 2.49 7.58
C ASP A 130 5.73 3.09 8.55
N ILE A 131 4.83 2.25 9.00
CA ILE A 131 3.83 2.54 10.01
C ILE A 131 3.91 1.51 11.14
N SER A 132 3.63 1.91 12.37
CA SER A 132 3.62 0.98 13.51
C SER A 132 2.57 -0.12 13.27
N SER A 133 2.98 -1.39 13.38
CA SER A 133 2.05 -2.52 13.33
C SER A 133 0.93 -2.37 14.37
N LYS A 134 1.28 -2.01 15.62
CA LYS A 134 0.31 -1.80 16.70
C LYS A 134 -0.73 -0.72 16.37
N SER A 135 -0.33 0.34 15.66
CA SER A 135 -1.26 1.41 15.28
C SER A 135 -2.25 1.02 14.18
N LEU A 136 -2.11 -0.17 13.59
CA LEU A 136 -3.07 -0.76 12.67
C LEU A 136 -4.01 -1.77 13.35
N SER A 137 -4.04 -1.79 14.68
CA SER A 137 -5.02 -2.56 15.45
C SER A 137 -6.42 -1.99 15.25
N VAL A 138 -7.42 -2.85 15.32
CA VAL A 138 -8.85 -2.44 15.33
C VAL A 138 -9.21 -1.57 16.53
N GLU A 139 -8.40 -1.62 17.59
CA GLU A 139 -8.58 -0.85 18.81
C GLU A 139 -7.96 0.57 18.73
N ASP A 140 -7.12 0.82 17.72
CA ASP A 140 -6.52 2.14 17.52
C ASP A 140 -7.54 3.06 16.83
N SER A 141 -7.92 4.16 17.50
CA SER A 141 -8.94 5.08 17.03
C SER A 141 -8.65 5.65 15.64
N LYS A 142 -7.37 5.96 15.35
CA LYS A 142 -6.96 6.51 14.06
C LYS A 142 -7.07 5.52 12.91
N SER A 143 -6.92 4.22 13.18
CA SER A 143 -7.08 3.17 12.17
C SER A 143 -8.53 2.79 11.93
N SER A 144 -9.46 3.23 12.79
CA SER A 144 -10.89 2.97 12.59
C SER A 144 -11.40 3.58 11.28
N SER A 145 -10.94 4.79 10.92
CA SER A 145 -11.28 5.45 9.66
C SER A 145 -10.74 4.70 8.45
N LEU A 146 -9.49 4.23 8.52
CA LEU A 146 -8.89 3.39 7.48
C LEU A 146 -9.75 2.15 7.21
N TYR A 147 -10.20 1.48 8.26
CA TYR A 147 -11.05 0.32 8.11
C TYR A 147 -12.49 0.65 7.67
N ARG A 148 -13.06 1.78 8.08
CA ARG A 148 -14.40 2.20 7.61
C ARG A 148 -14.42 2.50 6.12
N HIS A 149 -13.43 3.22 5.63
CA HIS A 149 -13.36 3.74 4.27
C HIS A 149 -12.55 2.86 3.30
N SER A 150 -12.26 1.61 3.67
CA SER A 150 -11.71 0.62 2.75
C SER A 150 -12.60 -0.62 2.70
N VAL A 151 -12.82 -1.17 1.50
CA VAL A 151 -13.49 -2.46 1.36
C VAL A 151 -12.56 -3.58 1.82
N ARG A 152 -11.28 -3.53 1.40
CA ARG A 152 -10.25 -4.51 1.77
C ARG A 152 -8.90 -3.85 2.00
N LEU A 153 -8.10 -4.41 2.91
CA LEU A 153 -6.72 -4.00 3.17
C LEU A 153 -5.80 -5.20 3.04
N THR A 154 -4.73 -5.06 2.27
CA THR A 154 -3.67 -6.08 2.13
C THR A 154 -2.33 -5.45 2.48
N ASN A 155 -1.61 -6.06 3.44
CA ASN A 155 -0.25 -5.65 3.78
C ASN A 155 0.74 -6.73 3.32
N TYR A 156 1.73 -6.32 2.54
CA TYR A 156 2.85 -7.18 2.15
C TYR A 156 4.06 -6.87 3.03
N GLN A 157 4.48 -7.84 3.82
CA GLN A 157 5.61 -7.68 4.73
C GLN A 157 6.86 -8.37 4.19
N ASN A 158 8.02 -7.76 4.43
CA ASN A 158 9.32 -8.37 4.22
C ASN A 158 10.15 -8.30 5.52
N PRO A 159 10.32 -9.42 6.26
CA PRO A 159 11.12 -9.44 7.49
C PRO A 159 12.59 -9.03 7.30
N TYR A 160 13.08 -9.06 6.06
CA TYR A 160 14.46 -8.74 5.70
C TYR A 160 14.66 -7.26 5.34
N ASP A 161 13.62 -6.44 5.35
CA ASP A 161 13.67 -5.01 5.08
C ASP A 161 14.59 -4.28 6.08
N SER A 162 15.77 -3.88 5.61
CA SER A 162 16.79 -3.22 6.42
C SER A 162 16.46 -1.76 6.71
N VAL A 163 15.73 -1.09 5.79
CA VAL A 163 15.32 0.31 5.96
C VAL A 163 14.35 0.40 7.14
N LEU A 164 13.38 -0.47 7.20
CA LEU A 164 12.42 -0.52 8.31
C LEU A 164 13.06 -0.97 9.62
N LYS A 165 14.09 -1.82 9.58
CA LYS A 165 14.89 -2.17 10.76
C LYS A 165 15.58 -0.94 11.35
N LEU A 166 16.20 -0.10 10.51
CA LEU A 166 16.85 1.15 10.94
C LEU A 166 15.85 2.19 11.44
N SER A 167 14.69 2.29 10.79
CA SER A 167 13.59 3.16 11.24
C SER A 167 13.15 2.84 12.67
N ASN A 168 13.13 1.57 13.05
CA ASN A 168 12.82 1.15 14.42
C ASN A 168 13.90 1.55 15.43
N ILE A 169 15.19 1.44 15.06
CA ILE A 169 16.32 1.73 15.97
C ILE A 169 16.42 3.22 16.28
N LYS A 170 16.18 4.09 15.28
CA LYS A 170 16.25 5.55 15.44
C LYS A 170 15.15 6.12 16.32
N ARG A 171 14.13 5.34 16.64
CA ARG A 171 12.98 5.74 17.45
C ARG A 171 12.87 4.88 18.69
N VAL A 172 13.58 5.27 19.74
CA VAL A 172 13.49 4.59 21.04
C VAL A 172 12.03 4.49 21.48
N GLY A 173 11.56 3.27 21.76
CA GLY A 173 10.19 3.00 22.23
C GLY A 173 9.10 2.92 21.15
N VAL A 174 9.43 2.95 19.86
CA VAL A 174 8.45 2.83 18.79
C VAL A 174 8.23 1.36 18.38
N ALA A 175 6.96 0.98 18.26
CA ALA A 175 6.57 -0.37 17.86
C ALA A 175 7.08 -0.76 16.46
N PRO A 176 7.38 -2.05 16.23
CA PRO A 176 7.85 -2.57 14.95
C PRO A 176 6.93 -2.19 13.77
N ARG A 177 7.51 -2.10 12.57
CA ARG A 177 6.83 -1.63 11.37
C ARG A 177 6.03 -2.72 10.68
N ALA A 178 4.82 -2.38 10.22
CA ALA A 178 3.92 -3.33 9.55
C ALA A 178 4.53 -3.91 8.27
N GLY A 179 5.29 -3.13 7.51
CA GLY A 179 6.01 -3.62 6.33
C GLY A 179 7.11 -4.63 6.63
N ARG A 180 7.53 -4.78 7.92
CA ARG A 180 8.54 -5.72 8.33
C ARG A 180 8.00 -6.91 9.10
N ILE A 181 7.07 -6.69 10.04
CA ILE A 181 6.57 -7.76 10.92
C ILE A 181 5.10 -8.12 10.66
N GLY A 182 4.43 -7.38 9.77
CA GLY A 182 3.02 -7.58 9.46
C GLY A 182 2.06 -6.72 10.29
N LEU A 183 0.80 -6.96 10.06
CA LEU A 183 -0.31 -6.40 10.80
C LEU A 183 -0.41 -7.05 12.20
N PRO A 184 -1.08 -6.42 13.18
CA PRO A 184 -1.26 -7.00 14.51
C PRO A 184 -2.12 -8.28 14.47
N GLY A 185 -2.09 -9.07 15.54
CA GLY A 185 -2.75 -10.37 15.60
C GLY A 185 -4.27 -10.35 15.45
N GLN A 186 -4.93 -9.32 15.97
CA GLN A 186 -6.38 -9.15 15.80
C GLN A 186 -6.64 -8.20 14.62
N LEU A 187 -7.20 -8.76 13.54
CA LEU A 187 -7.53 -8.03 12.31
C LEU A 187 -9.01 -8.10 12.01
N PRO A 188 -9.58 -7.05 11.42
CA PRO A 188 -10.92 -7.16 10.84
C PRO A 188 -10.87 -8.13 9.64
N HIS A 189 -11.98 -8.80 9.37
CA HIS A 189 -12.09 -9.75 8.25
C HIS A 189 -11.66 -9.20 6.89
N LYS A 190 -11.72 -7.89 6.71
CA LYS A 190 -11.31 -7.20 5.48
C LYS A 190 -9.80 -7.01 5.35
N ALA A 191 -9.00 -7.32 6.35
CA ALA A 191 -7.56 -7.14 6.33
C ALA A 191 -6.82 -8.48 6.25
N VAL A 192 -5.78 -8.56 5.44
CA VAL A 192 -4.89 -9.71 5.35
C VAL A 192 -3.43 -9.27 5.32
N ASN A 193 -2.57 -10.16 5.78
CA ASN A 193 -1.13 -9.98 5.75
C ASN A 193 -0.49 -11.05 4.88
N VAL A 194 0.37 -10.65 3.95
CA VAL A 194 1.12 -11.55 3.05
C VAL A 194 2.60 -11.44 3.40
N ASN A 195 3.19 -12.54 3.84
CA ASN A 195 4.63 -12.60 4.13
C ASN A 195 5.41 -12.91 2.84
N CYS A 196 6.19 -11.94 2.40
CA CYS A 196 7.03 -12.05 1.22
C CYS A 196 8.46 -12.56 1.53
N GLY A 197 8.83 -12.72 2.81
CA GLY A 197 10.19 -13.02 3.21
C GLY A 197 10.80 -14.25 2.54
N PRO A 198 10.16 -15.43 2.56
CA PRO A 198 10.71 -16.63 1.92
C PRO A 198 10.89 -16.46 0.41
N TYR A 199 9.96 -15.79 -0.26
CA TYR A 199 10.07 -15.48 -1.68
C TYR A 199 11.20 -14.50 -1.96
N PHE A 200 11.26 -13.39 -1.20
CA PHE A 200 12.32 -12.38 -1.34
C PHE A 200 13.72 -12.99 -1.21
N GLN A 201 13.94 -13.91 -0.27
CA GLN A 201 15.23 -14.59 -0.12
C GLN A 201 15.63 -15.44 -1.33
N SER A 202 14.68 -15.85 -2.16
CA SER A 202 14.97 -16.60 -3.39
C SER A 202 15.31 -15.72 -4.59
N LEU A 203 15.17 -14.39 -4.46
CA LEU A 203 15.43 -13.45 -5.55
C LEU A 203 16.92 -13.08 -5.60
N PRO A 204 17.50 -12.98 -6.80
CA PRO A 204 18.80 -12.36 -6.96
C PRO A 204 18.70 -10.85 -6.68
N PRO A 205 19.74 -10.22 -6.13
CA PRO A 205 19.78 -8.78 -5.98
C PRO A 205 19.57 -8.05 -7.32
N ASP A 206 18.72 -7.01 -7.32
CA ASP A 206 18.48 -6.17 -8.48
C ASP A 206 19.37 -4.92 -8.42
N SER A 207 20.37 -4.85 -9.31
CA SER A 207 21.27 -3.70 -9.43
C SER A 207 20.58 -2.42 -9.93
N ASP A 208 19.38 -2.55 -10.53
CA ASP A 208 18.58 -1.42 -11.01
C ASP A 208 17.47 -1.01 -10.01
N ALA A 209 17.53 -1.53 -8.78
CA ALA A 209 16.58 -1.16 -7.73
C ALA A 209 16.54 0.37 -7.50
N THR A 210 15.35 0.87 -7.17
CA THR A 210 15.15 2.29 -6.87
C THR A 210 15.26 2.54 -5.38
N GLY A 211 16.49 2.58 -4.87
CA GLY A 211 16.81 2.65 -3.44
C GLY A 211 17.25 1.29 -2.89
N ALA A 212 17.14 1.08 -1.57
CA ALA A 212 17.52 -0.19 -0.96
C ALA A 212 16.71 -1.34 -1.55
N TRP A 213 17.41 -2.38 -2.04
CA TRP A 213 16.80 -3.51 -2.73
C TRP A 213 15.74 -4.21 -1.88
N ASP A 214 16.05 -4.52 -0.64
CA ASP A 214 15.17 -5.20 0.30
C ASP A 214 13.91 -4.41 0.67
N HIS A 215 13.88 -3.09 0.40
CA HIS A 215 12.75 -2.19 0.63
C HIS A 215 11.99 -1.84 -0.66
N SER A 216 12.60 -2.03 -1.85
CA SER A 216 12.03 -1.55 -3.12
C SER A 216 11.86 -2.63 -4.20
N TRP A 217 12.17 -3.89 -3.92
CA TRP A 217 12.09 -5.02 -4.86
C TRP A 217 10.71 -5.18 -5.50
N PHE A 218 9.64 -4.83 -4.80
CA PHE A 218 8.25 -4.91 -5.26
C PHE A 218 8.02 -4.28 -6.65
N PHE A 219 8.70 -3.17 -6.93
CA PHE A 219 8.47 -2.40 -8.16
C PHE A 219 8.97 -3.10 -9.43
N ASN A 220 9.84 -4.08 -9.31
CA ASN A 220 10.45 -4.77 -10.45
C ASN A 220 10.12 -6.27 -10.51
N ASP A 221 9.34 -6.77 -9.57
CA ASP A 221 9.05 -8.19 -9.45
C ASP A 221 7.75 -8.59 -10.16
N PRO A 222 7.79 -9.51 -11.14
CA PRO A 222 6.61 -9.91 -11.91
C PRO A 222 5.63 -10.77 -11.09
N LEU A 223 6.09 -11.56 -10.11
CA LEU A 223 5.18 -12.35 -9.27
C LEU A 223 4.38 -11.43 -8.34
N PHE A 224 5.06 -10.44 -7.74
CA PHE A 224 4.37 -9.44 -6.95
C PHE A 224 3.34 -8.67 -7.80
N ALA A 225 3.68 -8.30 -9.04
CA ALA A 225 2.75 -7.60 -9.93
C ALA A 225 1.50 -8.45 -10.24
N ARG A 226 1.63 -9.75 -10.43
CA ARG A 226 0.48 -10.66 -10.60
C ARG A 226 -0.36 -10.78 -9.34
N ASP A 227 0.27 -10.94 -8.18
CA ASP A 227 -0.44 -11.00 -6.90
C ASP A 227 -1.20 -9.69 -6.64
N LEU A 228 -0.56 -8.55 -6.89
CA LEU A 228 -1.18 -7.24 -6.78
C LEU A 228 -2.36 -7.10 -7.75
N THR A 229 -2.23 -7.55 -8.99
CA THR A 229 -3.33 -7.51 -9.97
C THR A 229 -4.54 -8.30 -9.48
N HIS A 230 -4.38 -9.54 -9.03
CA HIS A 230 -5.47 -10.32 -8.43
C HIS A 230 -6.07 -9.64 -7.19
N THR A 231 -5.23 -9.00 -6.38
CA THR A 231 -5.67 -8.25 -5.20
C THR A 231 -6.55 -7.07 -5.59
N LEU A 232 -6.16 -6.33 -6.63
CA LEU A 232 -6.91 -5.14 -7.12
C LEU A 232 -8.22 -5.56 -7.80
N GLN A 233 -8.21 -6.57 -8.64
CA GLN A 233 -9.41 -7.10 -9.31
C GLN A 233 -10.46 -7.59 -8.31
N GLY A 234 -10.01 -8.25 -7.23
CA GLY A 234 -10.89 -8.68 -6.15
C GLY A 234 -11.85 -9.81 -6.49
N ASP A 235 -11.71 -10.45 -7.64
CA ASP A 235 -12.57 -11.54 -8.13
C ASP A 235 -12.31 -12.85 -7.39
N ILE A 236 -11.12 -13.00 -6.81
CA ILE A 236 -10.70 -14.17 -6.04
C ILE A 236 -10.60 -13.78 -4.55
N ASP A 237 -11.04 -14.69 -3.67
CA ASP A 237 -10.82 -14.48 -2.23
C ASP A 237 -9.32 -14.34 -1.94
N ARG A 238 -8.97 -13.35 -1.14
CA ARG A 238 -7.58 -12.98 -0.77
C ARG A 238 -6.77 -14.15 -0.20
N ASN A 239 -7.45 -15.10 0.41
CA ASN A 239 -6.83 -16.28 1.01
C ASN A 239 -6.50 -17.37 -0.03
N TYR A 240 -7.05 -17.27 -1.24
CA TYR A 240 -6.95 -18.26 -2.31
C TYR A 240 -6.38 -17.71 -3.61
N ILE A 241 -5.78 -16.51 -3.58
CA ILE A 241 -5.07 -15.96 -4.75
C ILE A 241 -3.97 -16.95 -5.19
N PRO A 242 -3.88 -17.32 -6.49
CA PRO A 242 -3.00 -18.39 -6.98
C PRO A 242 -1.50 -18.17 -6.72
N THR A 243 -1.08 -16.92 -6.48
CA THR A 243 0.29 -16.56 -6.14
C THR A 243 0.58 -16.64 -4.63
N ARG A 244 -0.38 -17.15 -3.83
CA ARG A 244 -0.26 -17.26 -2.37
C ARG A 244 -0.35 -18.69 -1.89
N LYS A 245 0.48 -19.01 -0.91
CA LYS A 245 0.46 -20.28 -0.21
C LYS A 245 0.13 -20.05 1.26
N ARG A 246 -0.67 -20.94 1.84
CA ARG A 246 -0.91 -20.97 3.28
C ARG A 246 0.15 -21.83 3.96
N ALA A 247 0.89 -21.24 4.89
CA ALA A 247 1.84 -21.95 5.74
C ALA A 247 1.10 -22.78 6.82
N LYS A 248 1.83 -23.66 7.51
CA LYS A 248 1.26 -24.53 8.56
C LYS A 248 0.66 -23.75 9.74
N ASP A 249 1.19 -22.57 10.03
CA ASP A 249 0.69 -21.64 11.06
C ASP A 249 -0.47 -20.77 10.58
N GLY A 250 -0.94 -20.97 9.34
CA GLY A 250 -2.01 -20.20 8.73
C GLY A 250 -1.60 -18.92 8.02
N ALA A 251 -0.33 -18.51 8.11
CA ALA A 251 0.17 -17.31 7.43
C ALA A 251 0.08 -17.44 5.91
N LEU A 252 -0.27 -16.35 5.21
CA LEU A 252 -0.19 -16.29 3.75
C LEU A 252 1.23 -15.91 3.33
N LEU A 253 1.79 -16.71 2.44
CA LEU A 253 3.12 -16.48 1.86
C LEU A 253 2.97 -16.16 0.37
N LEU A 254 3.71 -15.20 -0.13
CA LEU A 254 3.92 -15.04 -1.56
C LEU A 254 4.77 -16.20 -2.06
N ASP A 255 4.29 -16.97 -3.05
CA ASP A 255 4.98 -18.19 -3.53
C ASP A 255 4.78 -18.40 -5.04
N ARG A 256 5.89 -18.59 -5.76
CA ARG A 256 5.91 -18.89 -7.20
C ARG A 256 5.34 -20.27 -7.54
N LYS A 257 5.44 -21.23 -6.63
CA LYS A 257 5.11 -22.63 -6.89
C LYS A 257 3.60 -22.91 -7.01
N CYS A 258 2.77 -21.95 -6.59
CA CYS A 258 1.32 -22.12 -6.66
C CYS A 258 0.74 -21.87 -8.06
N GLU A 259 1.53 -21.38 -9.03
CA GLU A 259 1.08 -21.09 -10.40
C GLU A 259 1.15 -22.30 -11.35
N THR A 260 1.74 -23.41 -10.93
CA THR A 260 2.00 -24.61 -11.79
C THR A 260 1.07 -25.80 -11.51
N GLY A 261 -0.04 -25.54 -10.81
CA GLY A 261 -1.05 -26.55 -10.48
C GLY A 261 -2.29 -26.50 -11.35
#